data_bde866f66e0e93878c933c0359bdddd1
#
_entry.id   bde866f66e0e93878c933c0359bdddd1
#
_cell.length_a   1.000
_cell.length_b   1.000
_cell.length_c   1.000
_cell.angle_alpha   90.00
_cell.angle_beta   90.00
_cell.angle_gamma   90.00
#
_symmetry.space_group_name_H-M   'P 1'
#
loop_
_entity.id
_entity.type
_entity.pdbx_description
1 polymer ?
#
loop_
_entity_poly.entity_id
_entity_poly.type
_entity_poly.pdbx_seq_one_letter_code
_entity_poly.pdbx_strand_id
1 'polypeptide(L)'
;LGDVYKRQVNTEFTSRIQHTLRKYPYLVAEEKGTLLGYAYAGPFHERPAYDWAVETSIYVDQSLKHRGIGRRLHDALETALREQGILNMNACIAYPPKEDEHLDKNSVEFHTHMGYRLVGEFHKCGYKFNHWYNMVWMEKLIGEHLTVQEPPKFPLL
;
A
#
# COMPACT_ATOMS: atom_id res chain seq x y z
N LEU A 1 -13.27 25.58 -12.48
CA LEU A 1 -12.01 24.82 -12.43
C LEU A 1 -12.03 23.72 -11.39
N GLY A 2 -12.59 23.95 -10.20
CA GLY A 2 -12.65 22.96 -9.13
C GLY A 2 -13.51 21.74 -9.47
N ASP A 3 -14.64 21.94 -10.12
CA ASP A 3 -15.56 20.85 -10.44
C ASP A 3 -15.09 19.98 -11.61
N VAL A 4 -14.46 20.59 -12.61
CA VAL A 4 -13.88 19.85 -13.74
C VAL A 4 -12.70 19.01 -13.27
N TYR A 5 -11.85 19.57 -12.43
CA TYR A 5 -10.71 18.87 -11.86
C TYR A 5 -11.16 17.70 -10.96
N LYS A 6 -12.15 17.93 -10.11
CA LYS A 6 -12.74 16.87 -9.26
C LYS A 6 -13.32 15.72 -10.09
N ARG A 7 -14.01 16.03 -11.17
CA ARG A 7 -14.56 14.99 -12.06
C ARG A 7 -13.48 14.16 -12.72
N GLN A 8 -12.41 14.78 -13.22
CA GLN A 8 -11.31 14.04 -13.85
C GLN A 8 -10.59 13.16 -12.85
N VAL A 9 -10.29 13.68 -11.65
CA VAL A 9 -9.65 12.92 -10.56
C VAL A 9 -10.53 11.77 -10.13
N ASN A 10 -11.84 11.99 -9.95
CA ASN A 10 -12.76 10.94 -9.55
C ASN A 10 -12.89 9.83 -10.61
N THR A 11 -12.90 10.18 -11.89
CA THR A 11 -12.98 9.20 -12.99
C THR A 11 -11.71 8.35 -13.04
N GLU A 12 -10.53 8.97 -12.97
CA GLU A 12 -9.25 8.27 -12.95
C GLU A 12 -9.13 7.38 -11.71
N PHE A 13 -9.51 7.91 -10.55
CA PHE A 13 -9.47 7.19 -9.28
C PHE A 13 -10.42 5.99 -9.30
N THR A 14 -11.64 6.15 -9.81
CA THR A 14 -12.60 5.06 -9.98
C THR A 14 -12.05 3.97 -10.89
N SER A 15 -11.42 4.35 -12.00
CA SER A 15 -10.80 3.41 -12.93
C SER A 15 -9.68 2.59 -12.26
N ARG A 16 -8.85 3.23 -11.45
CA ARG A 16 -7.79 2.56 -10.69
C ARG A 16 -8.35 1.59 -9.66
N ILE A 17 -9.41 1.98 -8.95
CA ILE A 17 -10.08 1.11 -7.98
C ILE A 17 -10.64 -0.12 -8.69
N GLN A 18 -11.35 0.07 -9.80
CA GLN A 18 -11.92 -1.03 -10.57
C GLN A 18 -10.85 -2.00 -11.09
N HIS A 19 -9.73 -1.45 -11.55
CA HIS A 19 -8.60 -2.26 -12.01
C HIS A 19 -8.02 -3.11 -10.87
N THR A 20 -7.81 -2.50 -9.71
CA THR A 20 -7.30 -3.20 -8.53
C THR A 20 -8.25 -4.32 -8.09
N LEU A 21 -9.55 -4.03 -8.02
CA LEU A 21 -10.57 -4.96 -7.55
C LEU A 21 -10.73 -6.20 -8.44
N ARG A 22 -10.16 -6.21 -9.62
CA ARG A 22 -10.12 -7.42 -10.44
C ARG A 22 -9.39 -8.57 -9.76
N LYS A 23 -8.39 -8.26 -8.94
CA LYS A 23 -7.57 -9.28 -8.26
C LYS A 23 -7.43 -9.05 -6.76
N TYR A 24 -7.36 -7.80 -6.31
CA TYR A 24 -6.91 -7.45 -4.97
C TYR A 24 -7.93 -6.59 -4.22
N PRO A 25 -7.88 -6.62 -2.90
CA PRO A 25 -8.70 -5.71 -2.08
C PRO A 25 -8.33 -4.25 -2.29
N TYR A 26 -9.34 -3.41 -2.26
CA TYR A 26 -9.22 -1.95 -2.17
C TYR A 26 -10.16 -1.49 -1.06
N LEU A 27 -9.61 -0.94 0.01
CA LEU A 27 -10.35 -0.59 1.23
C LEU A 27 -10.32 0.91 1.45
N VAL A 28 -11.42 1.44 1.95
CA VAL A 28 -11.54 2.84 2.32
C VAL A 28 -11.98 2.96 3.77
N ALA A 29 -11.48 4.00 4.43
CA ALA A 29 -11.98 4.42 5.73
C ALA A 29 -12.83 5.67 5.53
N GLU A 30 -14.06 5.61 6.00
CA GLU A 30 -15.05 6.67 5.79
C GLU A 30 -15.75 6.98 7.09
N GLU A 31 -16.05 8.24 7.32
CA GLU A 31 -16.82 8.71 8.46
C GLU A 31 -17.81 9.75 7.97
N LYS A 32 -19.10 9.49 8.13
CA LYS A 32 -20.20 10.38 7.74
C LYS A 32 -20.07 10.90 6.29
N GLY A 33 -19.72 10.01 5.36
CA GLY A 33 -19.55 10.35 3.95
C GLY A 33 -18.20 10.97 3.60
N THR A 34 -17.32 11.20 4.57
CA THR A 34 -16.00 11.79 4.33
C THR A 34 -14.95 10.70 4.27
N LEU A 35 -14.15 10.69 3.19
CA LEU A 35 -13.02 9.77 3.03
C LEU A 35 -11.89 10.18 3.97
N LEU A 36 -11.48 9.27 4.84
CA LEU A 36 -10.40 9.48 5.80
C LEU A 36 -9.07 8.90 5.33
N GLY A 37 -9.13 7.87 4.51
CA GLY A 37 -7.96 7.18 3.99
C GLY A 37 -8.34 5.96 3.19
N TYR A 38 -7.33 5.32 2.59
CA TYR A 38 -7.53 4.11 1.80
C TYR A 38 -6.29 3.22 1.86
N ALA A 39 -6.50 1.93 1.55
CA ALA A 39 -5.43 0.95 1.45
C ALA A 39 -5.77 -0.05 0.35
N TYR A 40 -4.77 -0.45 -0.40
CA TYR A 40 -4.96 -1.44 -1.47
C TYR A 40 -3.68 -2.23 -1.72
N ALA A 41 -3.84 -3.32 -2.46
CA ALA A 41 -2.74 -4.14 -2.91
C ALA A 41 -2.69 -4.19 -4.44
N GLY A 42 -1.52 -4.43 -4.96
CA GLY A 42 -1.26 -4.72 -6.36
C GLY A 42 -0.23 -5.83 -6.49
N PRO A 43 0.08 -6.29 -7.70
CA PRO A 43 1.09 -7.32 -7.88
C PRO A 43 2.46 -6.81 -7.46
N PHE A 44 3.21 -7.64 -6.74
CA PHE A 44 4.62 -7.35 -6.47
C PHE A 44 5.44 -7.40 -7.75
N HIS A 45 5.17 -8.41 -8.56
CA HIS A 45 5.75 -8.59 -9.88
C HIS A 45 4.74 -9.34 -10.76
N GLU A 46 4.65 -9.00 -12.05
CA GLU A 46 3.60 -9.50 -12.93
C GLU A 46 3.87 -10.90 -13.53
N ARG A 47 4.74 -11.69 -12.93
CA ARG A 47 4.96 -13.09 -13.34
C ARG A 47 4.29 -14.03 -12.37
N PRO A 48 3.71 -15.17 -12.86
CA PRO A 48 2.99 -16.12 -12.01
C PRO A 48 3.76 -16.63 -10.81
N ALA A 49 5.09 -16.72 -10.91
CA ALA A 49 5.94 -17.13 -9.79
C ALA A 49 5.78 -16.22 -8.56
N TYR A 50 5.31 -15.00 -8.74
CA TYR A 50 5.16 -14.01 -7.68
C TYR A 50 3.70 -13.76 -7.27
N ASP A 51 2.80 -14.65 -7.65
CA ASP A 51 1.35 -14.48 -7.37
C ASP A 51 1.03 -14.44 -5.86
N TRP A 52 1.90 -14.96 -5.01
CA TRP A 52 1.72 -14.95 -3.54
C TRP A 52 2.23 -13.69 -2.87
N ALA A 53 2.83 -12.78 -3.63
CA ALA A 53 3.41 -11.54 -3.12
C ALA A 53 2.67 -10.34 -3.69
N VAL A 54 2.43 -9.34 -2.85
CA VAL A 54 1.78 -8.09 -3.24
C VAL A 54 2.63 -6.89 -2.81
N GLU A 55 2.43 -5.79 -3.52
CA GLU A 55 2.83 -4.47 -3.07
C GLU A 55 1.61 -3.79 -2.47
N THR A 56 1.75 -3.21 -1.28
CA THR A 56 0.66 -2.54 -0.58
C THR A 56 0.87 -1.05 -0.56
N SER A 57 -0.23 -0.31 -0.56
CA SER A 57 -0.24 1.14 -0.46
C SER A 57 -1.28 1.56 0.56
N ILE A 58 -0.91 2.48 1.43
CA ILE A 58 -1.80 3.03 2.46
C ILE A 58 -1.66 4.55 2.45
N TYR A 59 -2.80 5.21 2.43
CA TYR A 59 -2.88 6.65 2.57
C TYR A 59 -3.87 7.02 3.66
N VAL A 60 -3.48 7.93 4.52
CA VAL A 60 -4.35 8.54 5.53
C VAL A 60 -4.15 10.04 5.47
N ASP A 61 -5.25 10.80 5.53
CA ASP A 61 -5.19 12.25 5.57
C ASP A 61 -4.29 12.71 6.71
N GLN A 62 -3.38 13.63 6.41
CA GLN A 62 -2.38 14.13 7.38
C GLN A 62 -3.01 14.74 8.63
N SER A 63 -4.16 15.39 8.48
CA SER A 63 -4.89 15.99 9.61
C SER A 63 -5.47 14.95 10.56
N LEU A 64 -5.49 13.68 10.16
CA LEU A 64 -6.09 12.57 10.90
C LEU A 64 -5.05 11.61 11.47
N LYS A 65 -3.78 11.97 11.46
CA LYS A 65 -2.70 11.17 12.09
C LYS A 65 -3.02 10.93 13.56
N HIS A 66 -2.57 9.78 14.06
CA HIS A 66 -2.73 9.35 15.46
C HIS A 66 -4.16 8.95 15.87
N ARG A 67 -5.10 8.83 14.92
CA ARG A 67 -6.46 8.30 15.19
C ARG A 67 -6.57 6.79 14.98
N GLY A 68 -5.48 6.12 14.63
CA GLY A 68 -5.48 4.67 14.40
C GLY A 68 -6.09 4.24 13.07
N ILE A 69 -6.37 5.15 12.16
CA ILE A 69 -7.00 4.86 10.87
C ILE A 69 -6.09 4.01 10.00
N GLY A 70 -4.79 4.35 9.91
CA GLY A 70 -3.82 3.58 9.14
C GLY A 70 -3.70 2.15 9.63
N ARG A 71 -3.67 1.95 10.94
CA ARG A 71 -3.62 0.62 11.55
C ARG A 71 -4.86 -0.21 11.20
N ARG A 72 -6.03 0.39 11.31
CA ARG A 72 -7.30 -0.30 10.98
C ARG A 72 -7.37 -0.67 9.50
N LEU A 73 -6.96 0.23 8.62
CA LEU A 73 -6.87 -0.04 7.19
C LEU A 73 -5.87 -1.17 6.89
N HIS A 74 -4.70 -1.12 7.50
CA HIS A 74 -3.67 -2.15 7.31
C HIS A 74 -4.15 -3.50 7.80
N ASP A 75 -4.73 -3.57 9.00
CA ASP A 75 -5.20 -4.83 9.57
C ASP A 75 -6.31 -5.45 8.72
N ALA A 76 -7.23 -4.64 8.22
CA ALA A 76 -8.29 -5.11 7.32
C ALA A 76 -7.73 -5.59 5.98
N LEU A 77 -6.74 -4.88 5.43
CA LEU A 77 -6.07 -5.29 4.19
C LEU A 77 -5.33 -6.62 4.38
N GLU A 78 -4.58 -6.75 5.47
CA GLU A 78 -3.87 -8.00 5.79
C GLU A 78 -4.84 -9.18 5.93
N THR A 79 -5.97 -8.99 6.63
CA THR A 79 -6.99 -10.02 6.79
C THR A 79 -7.54 -10.47 5.43
N ALA A 80 -7.89 -9.52 4.56
CA ALA A 80 -8.40 -9.83 3.23
C ALA A 80 -7.36 -10.57 2.37
N LEU A 81 -6.10 -10.15 2.43
CA LEU A 81 -5.01 -10.81 1.70
C LEU A 81 -4.73 -12.22 2.22
N ARG A 82 -4.77 -12.44 3.52
CA ARG A 82 -4.66 -13.79 4.11
C ARG A 82 -5.76 -14.71 3.60
N GLU A 83 -6.98 -14.23 3.52
CA GLU A 83 -8.12 -15.00 3.00
C GLU A 83 -7.93 -15.39 1.53
N GLN A 84 -7.25 -14.55 0.76
CA GLN A 84 -6.89 -14.87 -0.62
C GLN A 84 -5.76 -15.90 -0.74
N GLY A 85 -5.02 -16.16 0.33
CA GLY A 85 -3.84 -17.01 0.29
C GLY A 85 -2.56 -16.27 -0.10
N ILE A 86 -2.53 -14.96 0.00
CA ILE A 86 -1.31 -14.15 -0.16
C ILE A 86 -0.41 -14.40 1.03
N LEU A 87 0.89 -14.50 0.78
CA LEU A 87 1.89 -14.84 1.80
C LEU A 87 2.83 -13.69 2.14
N ASN A 88 3.02 -12.75 1.21
CA ASN A 88 3.99 -11.66 1.37
C ASN A 88 3.33 -10.31 1.10
N MET A 89 3.42 -9.41 2.06
CA MET A 89 3.08 -8.00 1.87
C MET A 89 4.37 -7.20 1.79
N ASN A 90 4.50 -6.37 0.75
CA ASN A 90 5.69 -5.56 0.52
C ASN A 90 5.29 -4.10 0.40
N ALA A 91 6.04 -3.22 1.03
CA ALA A 91 5.83 -1.78 0.96
C ALA A 91 7.07 -1.11 0.37
N CYS A 92 6.83 -0.27 -0.64
CA CYS A 92 7.86 0.54 -1.27
C CYS A 92 7.68 1.98 -0.78
N ILE A 93 8.67 2.50 -0.07
CA ILE A 93 8.54 3.76 0.66
C ILE A 93 9.66 4.71 0.25
N ALA A 94 9.27 5.92 -0.19
CA ALA A 94 10.23 7.00 -0.37
C ALA A 94 10.82 7.38 1.01
N TYR A 95 12.13 7.42 1.08
CA TYR A 95 12.85 7.60 2.34
C TYR A 95 13.85 8.74 2.23
N PRO A 96 13.61 9.86 2.95
CA PRO A 96 14.57 10.96 2.90
C PRO A 96 15.82 10.59 3.71
N PRO A 97 17.03 10.82 3.17
CA PRO A 97 18.26 10.69 3.97
C PRO A 97 18.22 11.60 5.19
N LYS A 98 17.57 12.75 5.04
CA LYS A 98 17.29 13.71 6.11
C LYS A 98 15.84 14.16 5.97
N GLU A 99 15.10 14.17 7.07
CA GLU A 99 13.71 14.63 7.04
C GLU A 99 13.62 16.09 6.58
N ASP A 100 12.62 16.38 5.76
CA ASP A 100 12.32 17.72 5.27
C ASP A 100 10.82 18.01 5.37
N GLU A 101 10.38 19.17 4.83
CA GLU A 101 8.98 19.57 4.85
C GLU A 101 8.06 18.72 3.96
N HIS A 102 8.62 17.92 3.05
CA HIS A 102 7.87 17.13 2.08
C HIS A 102 7.74 15.66 2.47
N LEU A 103 8.81 15.10 3.05
CA LEU A 103 8.87 13.69 3.44
C LEU A 103 9.50 13.53 4.81
N ASP A 104 8.93 12.62 5.59
CA ASP A 104 9.46 12.22 6.88
C ASP A 104 9.63 10.70 6.94
N LYS A 105 10.03 10.18 8.09
CA LYS A 105 10.26 8.75 8.30
C LYS A 105 9.04 8.01 8.88
N ASN A 106 7.90 8.68 8.97
CA ASN A 106 6.68 8.13 9.59
C ASN A 106 6.20 6.84 8.95
N SER A 107 6.30 6.74 7.61
CA SER A 107 5.83 5.55 6.90
C SER A 107 6.68 4.32 7.22
N VAL A 108 8.00 4.49 7.36
CA VAL A 108 8.90 3.41 7.78
C VAL A 108 8.61 3.00 9.22
N GLU A 109 8.44 3.96 10.11
CA GLU A 109 8.09 3.70 11.50
C GLU A 109 6.75 2.99 11.62
N PHE A 110 5.74 3.45 10.89
CA PHE A 110 4.43 2.83 10.84
C PHE A 110 4.54 1.36 10.42
N HIS A 111 5.23 1.07 9.32
CA HIS A 111 5.38 -0.31 8.82
C HIS A 111 6.17 -1.18 9.79
N THR A 112 7.18 -0.61 10.46
CA THR A 112 7.92 -1.32 11.51
C THR A 112 6.99 -1.73 12.66
N HIS A 113 6.12 -0.82 13.12
CA HIS A 113 5.12 -1.11 14.13
C HIS A 113 4.10 -2.17 13.68
N MET A 114 3.78 -2.19 12.39
CA MET A 114 2.86 -3.18 11.83
C MET A 114 3.51 -4.55 11.58
N GLY A 115 4.78 -4.71 11.93
CA GLY A 115 5.48 -5.99 11.86
C GLY A 115 6.31 -6.21 10.60
N TYR A 116 6.53 -5.17 9.80
CA TYR A 116 7.41 -5.24 8.64
C TYR A 116 8.87 -5.16 9.07
N ARG A 117 9.74 -5.74 8.25
CA ARG A 117 11.18 -5.58 8.37
C ARG A 117 11.76 -4.94 7.11
N LEU A 118 12.88 -4.25 7.27
CA LEU A 118 13.59 -3.64 6.15
C LEU A 118 14.23 -4.73 5.29
N VAL A 119 13.98 -4.67 3.99
CA VAL A 119 14.63 -5.56 3.01
C VAL A 119 15.88 -4.90 2.44
N GLY A 120 15.77 -3.64 2.02
CA GLY A 120 16.89 -2.92 1.44
C GLY A 120 16.54 -1.48 1.10
N GLU A 121 17.56 -0.74 0.72
CA GLU A 121 17.45 0.67 0.40
C GLU A 121 18.15 0.98 -0.91
N PHE A 122 17.45 1.67 -1.81
CA PHE A 122 18.02 2.25 -3.01
C PHE A 122 18.33 3.72 -2.76
N HIS A 123 19.53 4.15 -3.14
CA HIS A 123 20.00 5.50 -2.86
C HIS A 123 19.79 6.42 -4.04
N LYS A 124 19.23 7.60 -3.78
CA LYS A 124 19.07 8.67 -4.77
C LYS A 124 18.40 8.19 -6.07
N CYS A 125 17.39 7.38 -5.95
CA CYS A 125 16.68 6.78 -7.09
C CYS A 125 15.41 7.55 -7.47
N GLY A 126 14.91 8.44 -6.63
CA GLY A 126 13.73 9.27 -6.90
C GLY A 126 14.06 10.75 -6.83
N TYR A 127 13.53 11.54 -7.76
CA TYR A 127 13.72 12.99 -7.80
C TYR A 127 12.36 13.68 -7.75
N LYS A 128 12.16 14.49 -6.69
CA LYS A 128 10.91 15.22 -6.47
C LYS A 128 11.16 16.44 -5.59
N PHE A 129 10.43 17.50 -5.79
CA PHE A 129 10.59 18.75 -5.03
C PHE A 129 12.03 19.30 -5.06
N ASN A 130 12.74 19.15 -6.20
CA ASN A 130 14.14 19.54 -6.36
C ASN A 130 15.11 18.78 -5.42
N HIS A 131 14.71 17.61 -4.92
CA HIS A 131 15.54 16.78 -4.05
C HIS A 131 15.58 15.34 -4.54
N TRP A 132 16.69 14.67 -4.27
CA TRP A 132 16.84 13.25 -4.45
C TRP A 132 16.42 12.51 -3.19
N TYR A 133 15.65 11.47 -3.37
CA TYR A 133 15.17 10.61 -2.28
C TYR A 133 15.65 9.18 -2.47
N ASN A 134 15.92 8.53 -1.35
CA ASN A 134 16.13 7.10 -1.32
C ASN A 134 14.75 6.40 -1.34
N MET A 135 14.78 5.10 -1.61
CA MET A 135 13.59 4.26 -1.56
C MET A 135 13.93 3.01 -0.78
N VAL A 136 13.08 2.67 0.19
CA VAL A 136 13.23 1.43 0.95
C VAL A 136 12.11 0.46 0.60
N TRP A 137 12.46 -0.83 0.61
CA TRP A 137 11.51 -1.92 0.58
C TRP A 137 11.41 -2.53 1.97
N MET A 138 10.19 -2.74 2.41
CA MET A 138 9.87 -3.42 3.66
C MET A 138 8.95 -4.59 3.37
N GLU A 139 9.10 -5.69 4.11
CA GLU A 139 8.28 -6.89 3.90
C GLU A 139 7.65 -7.38 5.19
N LYS A 140 6.48 -7.99 5.06
CA LYS A 140 5.80 -8.73 6.12
C LYS A 140 5.31 -10.05 5.58
N LEU A 141 5.75 -11.16 6.17
CA LEU A 141 5.27 -12.48 5.81
C LEU A 141 4.00 -12.76 6.61
N ILE A 142 2.90 -13.05 5.92
CA ILE A 142 1.58 -13.19 6.53
C ILE A 142 1.00 -14.59 6.43
N GLY A 143 1.74 -15.54 5.86
CA GLY A 143 1.33 -16.93 5.76
C GLY A 143 2.52 -17.86 5.69
N GLU A 144 2.26 -19.15 5.81
CA GLU A 144 3.29 -20.16 5.78
C GLU A 144 3.67 -20.52 4.34
N HIS A 145 4.97 -20.54 4.07
CA HIS A 145 5.51 -20.95 2.77
C HIS A 145 5.72 -22.47 2.76
N LEU A 146 4.87 -23.17 2.03
CA LEU A 146 4.85 -24.62 1.96
C LEU A 146 5.61 -25.13 0.73
N THR A 147 6.11 -26.36 0.78
CA THR A 147 6.76 -27.00 -0.38
C THR A 147 5.77 -27.17 -1.53
N VAL A 148 4.52 -27.52 -1.23
CA VAL A 148 3.42 -27.56 -2.18
C VAL A 148 2.45 -26.48 -1.78
N GLN A 149 2.37 -25.43 -2.60
CA GLN A 149 1.61 -24.23 -2.26
C GLN A 149 0.34 -24.13 -3.10
N GLU A 150 -0.79 -23.94 -2.42
CA GLU A 150 -2.06 -23.64 -3.08
C GLU A 150 -1.97 -22.26 -3.74
N PRO A 151 -2.47 -22.12 -5.00
CA PRO A 151 -2.49 -20.81 -5.63
C PRO A 151 -3.41 -19.85 -4.90
N PRO A 152 -3.14 -18.53 -4.98
CA PRO A 152 -4.04 -17.54 -4.39
C PRO A 152 -5.42 -17.58 -5.05
N LYS A 153 -6.43 -17.18 -4.29
CA LYS A 153 -7.81 -17.10 -4.75
C LYS A 153 -8.10 -15.67 -5.21
N PHE A 154 -8.12 -15.47 -6.51
CA PHE A 154 -8.52 -14.20 -7.09
C PHE A 154 -10.00 -14.21 -7.44
N PRO A 155 -10.69 -13.03 -7.40
CA PRO A 155 -12.09 -12.97 -7.83
C PRO A 155 -12.26 -13.48 -9.25
N LEU A 156 -13.35 -14.19 -9.50
CA LEU A 156 -13.75 -14.57 -10.85
C LEU A 156 -14.32 -13.33 -11.54
N LEU A 157 -13.84 -13.08 -12.75
CA LEU A 157 -14.32 -11.98 -13.58
C LEU A 157 -15.45 -12.42 -14.50
#